data_3a31ea1fc67c78da6c5efdcfcd6f7d03
#
_entry.id   3a31ea1fc67c78da6c5efdcfcd6f7d03
#
_cell.length_a   1.000
_cell.length_b   1.000
_cell.length_c   1.000
_cell.angle_alpha   90.00
_cell.angle_beta   90.00
_cell.angle_gamma   90.00
#
_symmetry.space_group_name_H-M   'P 1'
#
loop_
_entity.id
_entity.type
_entity.pdbx_description
1 polymer ?
#
loop_
_entity_poly.entity_id
_entity_poly.type
_entity_poly.pdbx_seq_one_letter_code
_entity_poly.pdbx_strand_id
1 'polypeptide(L)'
;MSMSVGDKVFAGSIPENYDRYLVPLIFQSYAEDMARRVGALSPKIVLETASGSGVVTRAMAAVLSPETRYVATDLNQPMLDYAKSRQVGHMRLSWRQADAQELPFDDALFEVVCCQFGAMFFPDRVKAYREAKRVLKPGGLFVFNVWDRIEQNVFADNVTEALKQDEFSLNRFGIPKSGDF
;
A
#
# COMPACT_ATOMS: atom_id res chain seq x y z
N MET A 1 2.33 -1.26 -24.84
CA MET A 1 1.91 -0.48 -23.69
C MET A 1 3.15 0.23 -23.12
N SER A 2 3.20 1.55 -23.16
CA SER A 2 4.35 2.32 -22.64
C SER A 2 4.22 2.34 -21.11
N MET A 3 5.19 1.78 -20.39
CA MET A 3 5.28 1.89 -18.93
C MET A 3 5.36 3.37 -18.55
N SER A 4 4.55 3.80 -17.59
CA SER A 4 4.62 5.16 -17.07
C SER A 4 5.97 5.40 -16.37
N VAL A 5 6.39 6.66 -16.25
CA VAL A 5 7.66 7.01 -15.59
C VAL A 5 7.68 6.50 -14.14
N GLY A 6 6.52 6.40 -13.46
CA GLY A 6 6.38 5.86 -12.11
C GLY A 6 6.68 4.35 -12.01
N ASP A 7 6.40 3.56 -13.05
CA ASP A 7 6.61 2.10 -13.04
C ASP A 7 8.10 1.72 -13.05
N LYS A 8 8.98 2.62 -13.50
CA LYS A 8 10.43 2.38 -13.55
C LYS A 8 11.13 2.64 -12.21
N VAL A 9 10.46 3.29 -11.27
CA VAL A 9 11.06 3.72 -10.00
C VAL A 9 11.23 2.56 -9.02
N PHE A 10 10.43 1.50 -9.11
CA PHE A 10 10.46 0.36 -8.17
C PHE A 10 10.98 -0.94 -8.81
N ALA A 11 12.09 -0.87 -9.56
CA ALA A 11 12.74 -2.02 -10.19
C ALA A 11 14.11 -2.33 -9.56
N GLY A 12 14.68 -3.49 -9.85
CA GLY A 12 16.00 -3.91 -9.38
C GLY A 12 16.04 -4.18 -7.86
N SER A 13 17.00 -3.61 -7.13
CA SER A 13 17.18 -3.78 -5.69
C SER A 13 16.28 -2.90 -4.82
N ILE A 14 15.45 -2.05 -5.43
CA ILE A 14 14.61 -1.09 -4.69
C ILE A 14 13.57 -1.78 -3.79
N PRO A 15 12.81 -2.80 -4.25
CA PRO A 15 11.87 -3.52 -3.39
C PRO A 15 12.53 -4.14 -2.17
N GLU A 16 13.72 -4.73 -2.33
CA GLU A 16 14.49 -5.34 -1.24
C GLU A 16 14.96 -4.29 -0.22
N ASN A 17 15.56 -3.19 -0.70
CA ASN A 17 16.03 -2.11 0.17
C ASN A 17 14.86 -1.44 0.92
N TYR A 18 13.73 -1.25 0.23
CA TYR A 18 12.52 -0.73 0.83
C TYR A 18 12.03 -1.64 1.98
N ASP A 19 11.90 -2.94 1.72
CA ASP A 19 11.44 -3.92 2.71
C ASP A 19 12.42 -4.08 3.88
N ARG A 20 13.74 -4.04 3.60
CA ARG A 20 14.79 -4.24 4.60
C ARG A 20 14.97 -3.05 5.54
N TYR A 21 14.89 -1.83 5.02
CA TYR A 21 15.26 -0.64 5.77
C TYR A 21 14.08 0.26 6.15
N LEU A 22 13.11 0.46 5.25
CA LEU A 22 11.99 1.35 5.51
C LEU A 22 10.82 0.65 6.19
N VAL A 23 10.52 -0.59 5.83
CA VAL A 23 9.40 -1.32 6.41
C VAL A 23 9.53 -1.44 7.93
N PRO A 24 10.65 -1.91 8.53
CA PRO A 24 10.76 -2.04 9.98
C PRO A 24 10.68 -0.70 10.72
N LEU A 25 11.19 0.37 10.12
CA LEU A 25 11.26 1.68 10.75
C LEU A 25 9.94 2.45 10.71
N ILE A 26 9.20 2.32 9.60
CA ILE A 26 8.08 3.21 9.31
C ILE A 26 6.76 2.44 9.17
N PHE A 27 6.75 1.32 8.44
CA PHE A 27 5.51 0.72 7.94
C PHE A 27 5.01 -0.48 8.76
N GLN A 28 5.89 -1.18 9.49
CA GLN A 28 5.56 -2.43 10.17
C GLN A 28 4.45 -2.24 11.22
N SER A 29 4.57 -1.25 12.10
CA SER A 29 3.58 -0.99 13.15
C SER A 29 2.18 -0.64 12.59
N TYR A 30 2.15 0.09 11.48
CA TYR A 30 0.88 0.39 10.79
C TYR A 30 0.28 -0.83 10.12
N ALA A 31 1.11 -1.72 9.56
CA ALA A 31 0.65 -2.97 8.97
C ALA A 31 0.04 -3.90 10.03
N GLU A 32 0.64 -3.97 11.20
CA GLU A 32 0.12 -4.74 12.34
C GLU A 32 -1.19 -4.15 12.87
N ASP A 33 -1.31 -2.82 12.97
CA ASP A 33 -2.56 -2.17 13.37
C ASP A 33 -3.67 -2.39 12.33
N MET A 34 -3.36 -2.26 11.04
CA MET A 34 -4.31 -2.55 9.97
C MET A 34 -4.76 -4.01 10.01
N ALA A 35 -3.82 -4.96 10.16
CA ALA A 35 -4.12 -6.38 10.25
C ALA A 35 -5.01 -6.69 11.48
N ARG A 36 -4.73 -6.09 12.63
CA ARG A 36 -5.57 -6.23 13.83
C ARG A 36 -6.99 -5.71 13.61
N ARG A 37 -7.15 -4.55 12.97
CA ARG A 37 -8.48 -3.97 12.66
C ARG A 37 -9.26 -4.83 11.68
N VAL A 38 -8.62 -5.26 10.60
CA VAL A 38 -9.26 -6.14 9.60
C VAL A 38 -9.54 -7.52 10.18
N GLY A 39 -8.63 -8.09 10.97
CA GLY A 39 -8.82 -9.37 11.63
C GLY A 39 -10.01 -9.39 12.59
N ALA A 40 -10.27 -8.29 13.31
CA ALA A 40 -11.42 -8.15 14.20
C ALA A 40 -12.77 -8.24 13.46
N LEU A 41 -12.80 -7.97 12.16
CA LEU A 41 -13.99 -8.12 11.31
C LEU A 41 -14.25 -9.57 10.89
N SER A 42 -13.27 -10.45 11.06
CA SER A 42 -13.32 -11.87 10.63
C SER A 42 -13.80 -12.07 9.19
N PRO A 43 -13.25 -11.35 8.20
CA PRO A 43 -13.74 -11.37 6.83
C PRO A 43 -13.43 -12.69 6.15
N LYS A 44 -14.32 -13.12 5.23
CA LYS A 44 -14.13 -14.30 4.40
C LYS A 44 -13.34 -14.00 3.12
N ILE A 45 -13.39 -12.74 2.65
CA ILE A 45 -12.71 -12.32 1.44
C ILE A 45 -12.22 -10.87 1.56
N VAL A 46 -10.93 -10.69 1.32
CA VAL A 46 -10.23 -9.40 1.45
C VAL A 46 -9.50 -9.08 0.14
N LEU A 47 -9.52 -7.81 -0.26
CA LEU A 47 -8.68 -7.24 -1.30
C LEU A 47 -7.69 -6.26 -0.65
N GLU A 48 -6.41 -6.41 -0.95
CA GLU A 48 -5.37 -5.41 -0.68
C GLU A 48 -5.00 -4.71 -1.97
N THR A 49 -5.09 -3.38 -2.01
CA THR A 49 -4.61 -2.55 -3.12
C THR A 49 -3.30 -1.86 -2.74
N ALA A 50 -2.41 -1.67 -3.72
CA ALA A 50 -1.08 -1.09 -3.52
C ALA A 50 -0.29 -1.85 -2.43
N SER A 51 -0.20 -3.18 -2.55
CA SER A 51 0.41 -4.06 -1.54
C SER A 51 1.92 -3.86 -1.38
N GLY A 52 2.57 -3.23 -2.36
CA GLY A 52 4.00 -2.95 -2.33
C GLY A 52 4.84 -4.22 -2.10
N SER A 53 5.76 -4.17 -1.15
CA SER A 53 6.61 -5.32 -0.75
C SER A 53 5.88 -6.38 0.09
N GLY A 54 4.55 -6.23 0.32
CA GLY A 54 3.71 -7.20 1.00
C GLY A 54 3.75 -7.15 2.53
N VAL A 55 4.12 -6.01 3.14
CA VAL A 55 4.18 -5.89 4.60
C VAL A 55 2.82 -6.12 5.24
N VAL A 56 1.75 -5.54 4.70
CA VAL A 56 0.37 -5.76 5.18
C VAL A 56 -0.08 -7.18 4.90
N THR A 57 0.21 -7.72 3.72
CA THR A 57 -0.10 -9.11 3.37
C THR A 57 0.50 -10.09 4.38
N ARG A 58 1.77 -9.89 4.78
CA ARG A 58 2.43 -10.72 5.82
C ARG A 58 1.78 -10.55 7.19
N ALA A 59 1.45 -9.32 7.59
CA ALA A 59 0.76 -9.08 8.85
C ALA A 59 -0.64 -9.71 8.89
N MET A 60 -1.38 -9.64 7.79
CA MET A 60 -2.70 -10.29 7.64
C MET A 60 -2.63 -11.80 7.75
N ALA A 61 -1.56 -12.43 7.22
CA ALA A 61 -1.36 -13.87 7.31
C ALA A 61 -1.23 -14.38 8.76
N ALA A 62 -0.82 -13.52 9.69
CA ALA A 62 -0.69 -13.86 11.09
C ALA A 62 -2.02 -13.81 11.88
N VAL A 63 -3.03 -13.09 11.37
CA VAL A 63 -4.26 -12.80 12.13
C VAL A 63 -5.53 -13.29 11.46
N LEU A 64 -5.53 -13.45 10.13
CA LEU A 64 -6.71 -13.92 9.40
C LEU A 64 -6.85 -15.44 9.45
N SER A 65 -8.09 -15.91 9.36
CA SER A 65 -8.36 -17.36 9.24
C SER A 65 -7.65 -17.93 8.00
N PRO A 66 -7.11 -19.15 8.06
CA PRO A 66 -6.57 -19.86 6.90
C PRO A 66 -7.58 -20.01 5.74
N GLU A 67 -8.87 -19.97 6.06
CA GLU A 67 -9.96 -20.06 5.07
C GLU A 67 -10.27 -18.72 4.40
N THR A 68 -9.75 -17.60 4.92
CA THR A 68 -9.94 -16.27 4.32
C THR A 68 -9.29 -16.25 2.93
N ARG A 69 -10.08 -15.89 1.92
CA ARG A 69 -9.57 -15.60 0.57
C ARG A 69 -8.95 -14.19 0.59
N TYR A 70 -7.68 -14.12 0.28
CA TYR A 70 -6.95 -12.85 0.25
C TYR A 70 -6.39 -12.59 -1.14
N VAL A 71 -6.68 -11.42 -1.70
CA VAL A 71 -6.16 -10.99 -2.98
C VAL A 71 -5.29 -9.77 -2.75
N ALA A 72 -3.99 -9.90 -3.00
CA ALA A 72 -3.05 -8.77 -2.96
C ALA A 72 -2.82 -8.24 -4.36
N THR A 73 -2.96 -6.92 -4.54
CA THR A 73 -2.75 -6.26 -5.82
C THR A 73 -1.78 -5.08 -5.71
N ASP A 74 -1.01 -4.87 -6.76
CA ASP A 74 -0.17 -3.69 -6.94
C ASP A 74 -0.10 -3.33 -8.42
N LEU A 75 0.15 -2.06 -8.74
CA LEU A 75 0.38 -1.63 -10.10
C LEU A 75 1.74 -2.13 -10.62
N ASN A 76 2.72 -2.26 -9.73
CA ASN A 76 4.10 -2.58 -10.03
C ASN A 76 4.38 -4.07 -9.89
N GLN A 77 4.55 -4.79 -11.00
CA GLN A 77 4.79 -6.23 -11.01
C GLN A 77 6.07 -6.64 -10.23
N PRO A 78 7.22 -5.96 -10.34
CA PRO A 78 8.40 -6.26 -9.53
C PRO A 78 8.17 -6.23 -8.01
N MET A 79 7.29 -5.33 -7.51
CA MET A 79 6.91 -5.29 -6.11
C MET A 79 6.11 -6.55 -5.71
N LEU A 80 5.16 -6.96 -6.56
CA LEU A 80 4.40 -8.20 -6.34
C LEU A 80 5.27 -9.44 -6.36
N ASP A 81 6.21 -9.52 -7.29
CA ASP A 81 7.13 -10.67 -7.40
C ASP A 81 8.01 -10.76 -6.15
N TYR A 82 8.51 -9.63 -5.67
CA TYR A 82 9.26 -9.56 -4.41
C TYR A 82 8.37 -9.96 -3.22
N ALA A 83 7.19 -9.36 -3.08
CA ALA A 83 6.25 -9.66 -2.00
C ALA A 83 5.90 -11.16 -1.96
N LYS A 84 5.63 -11.75 -3.12
CA LYS A 84 5.35 -13.18 -3.26
C LYS A 84 6.52 -14.05 -2.81
N SER A 85 7.76 -13.66 -3.13
CA SER A 85 8.96 -14.40 -2.72
C SER A 85 9.20 -14.38 -1.20
N ARG A 86 8.67 -13.36 -0.51
CA ARG A 86 8.82 -13.17 0.95
C ARG A 86 7.63 -13.66 1.76
N GLN A 87 6.57 -14.10 1.09
CA GLN A 87 5.35 -14.53 1.77
C GLN A 87 5.55 -15.87 2.46
N VAL A 88 5.23 -15.92 3.75
CA VAL A 88 5.09 -17.12 4.57
C VAL A 88 3.70 -17.13 5.18
N GLY A 89 3.04 -18.27 5.22
CA GLY A 89 1.73 -18.42 5.84
C GLY A 89 0.78 -19.32 5.04
N HIS A 90 -0.41 -19.57 5.61
CA HIS A 90 -1.36 -20.57 5.15
C HIS A 90 -2.67 -19.99 4.60
N MET A 91 -2.74 -18.68 4.37
CA MET A 91 -3.93 -18.06 3.76
C MET A 91 -4.15 -18.55 2.33
N ARG A 92 -5.40 -18.55 1.89
CA ARG A 92 -5.77 -18.66 0.47
C ARG A 92 -5.45 -17.36 -0.25
N LEU A 93 -4.14 -17.10 -0.45
CA LEU A 93 -3.59 -15.87 -1.01
C LEU A 93 -3.40 -15.99 -2.51
N SER A 94 -3.82 -14.95 -3.23
CA SER A 94 -3.54 -14.75 -4.65
C SER A 94 -2.95 -13.37 -4.90
N TRP A 95 -2.07 -13.27 -5.90
CA TRP A 95 -1.40 -12.05 -6.31
C TRP A 95 -1.83 -11.68 -7.71
N ARG A 96 -2.16 -10.40 -7.93
CA ARG A 96 -2.59 -9.92 -9.25
C ARG A 96 -2.12 -8.49 -9.48
N GLN A 97 -1.44 -8.25 -10.61
CA GLN A 97 -1.15 -6.89 -11.05
C GLN A 97 -2.47 -6.19 -11.40
N ALA A 98 -2.71 -5.01 -10.80
CA ALA A 98 -3.91 -4.21 -11.05
C ALA A 98 -3.70 -2.75 -10.72
N ASP A 99 -4.35 -1.88 -11.50
CA ASP A 99 -4.52 -0.47 -11.16
C ASP A 99 -5.70 -0.33 -10.19
N ALA A 100 -5.50 0.32 -9.06
CA ALA A 100 -6.55 0.60 -8.09
C ALA A 100 -7.69 1.47 -8.68
N GLN A 101 -7.42 2.18 -9.78
CA GLN A 101 -8.39 2.99 -10.50
C GLN A 101 -9.24 2.19 -11.51
N GLU A 102 -8.88 0.92 -11.76
CA GLU A 102 -9.58 0.01 -12.67
C GLU A 102 -9.39 -1.44 -12.19
N LEU A 103 -10.09 -1.80 -11.14
CA LEU A 103 -9.95 -3.10 -10.49
C LEU A 103 -10.58 -4.21 -11.34
N PRO A 104 -9.81 -5.25 -11.74
CA PRO A 104 -10.28 -6.32 -12.60
C PRO A 104 -11.07 -7.40 -11.82
N PHE A 105 -12.07 -6.95 -11.06
CA PHE A 105 -12.93 -7.79 -10.23
C PHE A 105 -14.39 -7.40 -10.42
N ASP A 106 -15.29 -8.36 -10.17
CA ASP A 106 -16.73 -8.15 -10.20
C ASP A 106 -17.20 -7.21 -9.09
N ASP A 107 -18.37 -6.60 -9.29
CA ASP A 107 -19.04 -5.79 -8.29
C ASP A 107 -19.39 -6.62 -7.05
N ALA A 108 -19.39 -6.00 -5.89
CA ALA A 108 -19.84 -6.59 -4.63
C ALA A 108 -19.18 -7.97 -4.30
N LEU A 109 -17.90 -8.12 -4.59
CA LEU A 109 -17.16 -9.35 -4.35
C LEU A 109 -16.52 -9.40 -2.95
N PHE A 110 -15.90 -8.31 -2.49
CA PHE A 110 -15.08 -8.26 -1.28
C PHE A 110 -15.85 -7.77 -0.07
N GLU A 111 -15.52 -8.30 1.12
CA GLU A 111 -16.05 -7.82 2.40
C GLU A 111 -15.19 -6.69 2.97
N VAL A 112 -13.90 -6.74 2.71
CA VAL A 112 -12.95 -5.69 3.07
C VAL A 112 -12.05 -5.39 1.88
N VAL A 113 -11.84 -4.10 1.62
CA VAL A 113 -10.73 -3.59 0.79
C VAL A 113 -9.78 -2.87 1.74
N CYS A 114 -8.49 -3.13 1.66
CA CYS A 114 -7.48 -2.42 2.46
C CYS A 114 -6.40 -1.81 1.59
N CYS A 115 -5.81 -0.68 2.07
CA CYS A 115 -4.76 0.04 1.37
C CYS A 115 -3.86 0.79 2.36
N GLN A 116 -2.61 0.36 2.52
CA GLN A 116 -1.67 1.04 3.41
C GLN A 116 -0.77 2.00 2.63
N PHE A 117 -0.89 3.30 2.91
CA PHE A 117 -0.09 4.38 2.34
C PHE A 117 -0.03 4.43 0.80
N GLY A 118 -0.90 3.66 0.11
CA GLY A 118 -1.00 3.66 -1.34
C GLY A 118 -1.95 4.73 -1.89
N ALA A 119 -3.04 4.98 -1.17
CA ALA A 119 -4.15 5.83 -1.64
C ALA A 119 -3.72 7.27 -1.99
N MET A 120 -2.67 7.78 -1.36
CA MET A 120 -2.14 9.13 -1.62
C MET A 120 -1.46 9.25 -2.98
N PHE A 121 -1.01 8.15 -3.57
CA PHE A 121 -0.30 8.12 -4.85
C PHE A 121 -1.21 7.86 -6.04
N PHE A 122 -2.51 7.62 -5.84
CA PHE A 122 -3.44 7.41 -6.94
C PHE A 122 -3.64 8.70 -7.73
N PRO A 123 -3.38 8.71 -9.05
CA PRO A 123 -3.57 9.90 -9.89
C PRO A 123 -5.00 10.44 -9.84
N ASP A 124 -6.00 9.55 -9.94
CA ASP A 124 -7.41 9.87 -9.71
C ASP A 124 -7.92 9.12 -8.47
N ARG A 125 -7.80 9.76 -7.32
CA ARG A 125 -8.26 9.21 -6.03
C ARG A 125 -9.76 8.92 -6.02
N VAL A 126 -10.55 9.79 -6.65
CA VAL A 126 -12.01 9.63 -6.70
C VAL A 126 -12.38 8.39 -7.49
N LYS A 127 -11.71 8.16 -8.62
CA LYS A 127 -11.90 6.95 -9.43
C LYS A 127 -11.52 5.71 -8.63
N ALA A 128 -10.35 5.71 -7.96
CA ALA A 128 -9.90 4.59 -7.15
C ALA A 128 -10.87 4.28 -5.98
N TYR A 129 -11.38 5.31 -5.31
CA TYR A 129 -12.36 5.11 -4.23
C TYR A 129 -13.71 4.60 -4.75
N ARG A 130 -14.12 4.99 -5.96
CA ARG A 130 -15.32 4.42 -6.62
C ARG A 130 -15.11 2.95 -6.97
N GLU A 131 -13.94 2.57 -7.43
CA GLU A 131 -13.59 1.18 -7.71
C GLU A 131 -13.57 0.35 -6.42
N ALA A 132 -12.91 0.85 -5.36
CA ALA A 132 -12.96 0.19 -4.05
C ALA A 132 -14.41 -0.02 -3.56
N LYS A 133 -15.26 1.01 -3.71
CA LYS A 133 -16.70 0.92 -3.38
C LYS A 133 -17.45 -0.07 -4.27
N ARG A 134 -17.15 -0.10 -5.57
CA ARG A 134 -17.82 -1.00 -6.54
C ARG A 134 -17.56 -2.46 -6.21
N VAL A 135 -16.32 -2.81 -5.91
CA VAL A 135 -15.94 -4.19 -5.61
C VAL A 135 -16.33 -4.64 -4.19
N LEU A 136 -16.66 -3.70 -3.28
CA LEU A 136 -17.14 -4.01 -1.95
C LEU A 136 -18.59 -4.49 -1.96
N LYS A 137 -18.87 -5.53 -1.18
CA LYS A 137 -20.24 -5.95 -0.85
C LYS A 137 -21.00 -4.82 -0.14
N PRO A 138 -22.34 -4.81 -0.20
CA PRO A 138 -23.14 -3.96 0.69
C PRO A 138 -22.74 -4.20 2.16
N GLY A 139 -22.40 -3.12 2.88
CA GLY A 139 -21.89 -3.18 4.25
C GLY A 139 -20.41 -3.52 4.38
N GLY A 140 -19.71 -3.77 3.27
CA GLY A 140 -18.26 -3.95 3.26
C GLY A 140 -17.49 -2.68 3.62
N LEU A 141 -16.24 -2.83 4.06
CA LEU A 141 -15.43 -1.73 4.58
C LEU A 141 -14.20 -1.47 3.70
N PHE A 142 -13.92 -0.20 3.43
CA PHE A 142 -12.64 0.25 2.91
C PHE A 142 -11.79 0.79 4.06
N VAL A 143 -10.70 0.07 4.39
CA VAL A 143 -9.77 0.39 5.48
C VAL A 143 -8.46 0.87 4.87
N PHE A 144 -8.11 2.12 5.09
CA PHE A 144 -6.86 2.66 4.57
C PHE A 144 -6.22 3.65 5.55
N ASN A 145 -4.92 3.86 5.41
CA ASN A 145 -4.20 4.92 6.07
C ASN A 145 -3.42 5.77 5.06
N VAL A 146 -3.20 6.99 5.43
CA VAL A 146 -2.40 7.97 4.70
C VAL A 146 -1.60 8.79 5.71
N TRP A 147 -0.53 9.43 5.28
CA TRP A 147 0.16 10.39 6.12
C TRP A 147 -0.72 11.61 6.35
N ASP A 148 -0.66 12.15 7.55
CA ASP A 148 -1.16 13.48 7.83
C ASP A 148 -0.22 14.53 7.23
N ARG A 149 -0.59 15.79 7.28
CA ARG A 149 0.28 16.89 6.87
C ARG A 149 1.61 16.85 7.64
N ILE A 150 2.66 17.40 7.02
CA ILE A 150 4.03 17.23 7.50
C ILE A 150 4.22 17.76 8.93
N GLU A 151 3.53 18.83 9.31
CA GLU A 151 3.61 19.47 10.62
C GLU A 151 3.11 18.55 11.76
N GLN A 152 2.30 17.53 11.42
CA GLN A 152 1.85 16.50 12.34
C GLN A 152 2.79 15.28 12.38
N ASN A 153 3.74 15.20 11.44
CA ASN A 153 4.77 14.17 11.37
C ASN A 153 6.10 14.72 11.88
N VAL A 154 6.21 14.94 13.18
CA VAL A 154 7.31 15.67 13.86
C VAL A 154 8.70 15.27 13.39
N PHE A 155 8.96 13.97 13.18
CA PHE A 155 10.26 13.52 12.68
C PHE A 155 10.54 14.02 11.26
N ALA A 156 9.57 13.85 10.33
CA ALA A 156 9.72 14.28 8.94
C ALA A 156 9.81 15.80 8.83
N ASP A 157 9.05 16.52 9.64
CA ASP A 157 9.06 17.97 9.71
C ASP A 157 10.42 18.49 10.18
N ASN A 158 10.94 17.97 11.29
CA ASN A 158 12.26 18.35 11.83
C ASN A 158 13.38 18.06 10.82
N VAL A 159 13.36 16.92 10.12
CA VAL A 159 14.33 16.60 9.07
C VAL A 159 14.24 17.60 7.91
N THR A 160 13.02 17.93 7.49
CA THR A 160 12.78 18.89 6.40
C THR A 160 13.30 20.27 6.77
N GLU A 161 13.02 20.74 7.99
CA GLU A 161 13.52 22.04 8.46
C GLU A 161 15.06 22.08 8.60
N ALA A 162 15.66 21.00 9.10
CA ALA A 162 17.13 20.90 9.16
C ALA A 162 17.77 20.95 7.77
N LEU A 163 17.20 20.24 6.80
CA LEU A 163 17.69 20.25 5.41
C LEU A 163 17.53 21.62 4.73
N LYS A 164 16.52 22.40 5.08
CA LYS A 164 16.35 23.77 4.58
C LYS A 164 17.44 24.72 5.12
N GLN A 165 17.83 24.55 6.39
CA GLN A 165 18.84 25.38 7.05
C GLN A 165 20.25 25.16 6.50
N ASP A 166 20.56 23.94 6.05
CA ASP A 166 21.90 23.56 5.55
C ASP A 166 22.10 23.83 4.05
N GLU A 167 21.24 24.60 3.38
CA GLU A 167 21.25 24.83 1.92
C GLU A 167 21.25 23.53 1.09
N PHE A 168 20.86 22.42 1.69
CA PHE A 168 20.83 21.12 1.04
C PHE A 168 19.72 21.13 -0.01
N SER A 169 20.10 21.33 -1.28
CA SER A 169 19.16 21.41 -2.40
C SER A 169 18.38 20.10 -2.53
N LEU A 170 17.13 20.09 -2.10
CA LEU A 170 16.19 18.95 -2.29
C LEU A 170 16.06 18.53 -3.76
N ASN A 171 16.40 19.42 -4.70
CA ASN A 171 16.46 19.15 -6.14
C ASN A 171 17.46 18.03 -6.50
N ARG A 172 18.44 17.74 -5.64
CA ARG A 172 19.43 16.66 -5.89
C ARG A 172 18.85 15.27 -5.74
N PHE A 173 17.70 15.14 -5.06
CA PHE A 173 17.03 13.87 -4.81
C PHE A 173 15.71 13.72 -5.58
N GLY A 174 15.37 14.68 -6.47
CA GLY A 174 14.13 14.63 -7.26
C GLY A 174 12.85 14.72 -6.41
N ILE A 175 12.94 15.28 -5.21
CA ILE A 175 11.77 15.47 -4.34
C ILE A 175 11.00 16.71 -4.81
N PRO A 176 9.71 16.60 -5.19
CA PRO A 176 8.89 17.74 -5.59
C PRO A 176 8.82 18.79 -4.47
N LYS A 177 8.81 20.08 -4.85
CA LYS A 177 8.60 21.15 -3.87
C LYS A 177 7.21 21.04 -3.26
N SER A 178 7.10 21.35 -1.96
CA SER A 178 5.81 21.44 -1.27
C SER A 178 4.93 22.48 -1.99
N GLY A 179 3.90 22.04 -2.68
CA GLY A 179 3.01 22.87 -3.49
C GLY A 179 2.61 22.25 -4.82
N ASP A 180 3.26 21.17 -5.23
CA ASP A 180 2.97 20.45 -6.49
C ASP A 180 2.10 19.19 -6.26
N PHE A 181 1.33 19.14 -5.15
CA PHE A 181 0.40 18.05 -4.81
C PHE A 181 -1.05 18.50 -4.85
#